data_378d732b38b118a2e9d19b084cf3c7b9
#
_entry.id   378d732b38b118a2e9d19b084cf3c7b9
#
_cell.length_a   1.000
_cell.length_b   1.000
_cell.length_c   1.000
_cell.angle_alpha   90.00
_cell.angle_beta   90.00
_cell.angle_gamma   90.00
#
_symmetry.space_group_name_H-M   'P 1'
#
loop_
_entity.id
_entity.type
_entity.pdbx_description
1 polymer ?
#
loop_
_entity_poly.entity_id
_entity_poly.type
_entity_poly.pdbx_seq_one_letter_code
_entity_poly.pdbx_strand_id
1 'polypeptide(L)'
;MLLVGSAAAVAAAGETQSLPGFLAAFELDRAARSFLEEPLPWDDAKSALALRVLARLHLAPAERLVAWEREALAIGGEVTALGDRLVRVDGRAVRVAPAADAVAGGATAARLVRLLTADGRAVDVLATAVPEAWPRGRAIDEPAEVVGLPLAVGTGPTPAVAGEPWPSPPPDLLLAGGRVAWHPATALGRMGMDYGLFDTVVDGRPLTAADGDAFYALLAAVRRGGTPTEATPPVTDLIDPAALWFTHHRGDPVRITGVCRRATRIEIDDPLRRAQAGTDHYWEVFVFVDTPLLQIYGRMHETYPVVGCVRELPAGMPTGPTINERVDVAGFGFKRYAYPLPPTAAAGGAPRRLEVPLIVGARAIWRPAVPRGPATPPTAAIPAVVVPVAAALAALAWWVWNPGRRPPRRTLPTTLRLPDDGPGS
;
A
#
# COMPACT_ATOMS: atom_id res chain seq x y z
N MET A 1 13.24 -48.98 16.35
CA MET A 1 12.02 -49.33 15.60
C MET A 1 10.87 -48.53 16.20
N LEU A 2 10.05 -47.87 15.42
CA LEU A 2 8.95 -46.91 15.76
C LEU A 2 9.36 -45.43 15.81
N LEU A 3 9.25 -44.79 14.65
CA LEU A 3 8.78 -43.39 14.44
C LEU A 3 8.84 -43.03 12.93
N VAL A 4 8.11 -43.81 12.08
CA VAL A 4 7.93 -43.53 10.66
C VAL A 4 6.44 -43.35 10.28
N GLY A 5 5.56 -43.23 11.27
CA GLY A 5 4.11 -43.22 11.06
C GLY A 5 3.45 -41.84 10.93
N SER A 6 4.16 -40.72 11.14
CA SER A 6 3.49 -39.41 11.25
C SER A 6 3.58 -38.50 10.00
N ALA A 7 4.49 -38.77 9.05
CA ALA A 7 4.63 -37.92 7.86
C ALA A 7 3.65 -38.28 6.72
N ALA A 8 3.16 -39.50 6.65
CA ALA A 8 2.23 -39.94 5.62
C ALA A 8 0.78 -39.49 5.86
N ALA A 9 0.40 -39.21 7.11
CA ALA A 9 -0.93 -38.69 7.44
C ALA A 9 -1.12 -37.21 7.07
N VAL A 10 -0.04 -36.43 6.98
CA VAL A 10 -0.09 -35.00 6.58
C VAL A 10 -0.12 -34.84 5.08
N ALA A 11 0.42 -35.77 4.30
CA ALA A 11 0.43 -35.70 2.84
C ALA A 11 -0.89 -36.13 2.18
N ALA A 12 -1.75 -36.89 2.85
CA ALA A 12 -3.06 -37.30 2.33
C ALA A 12 -4.18 -36.24 2.52
N ALA A 13 -3.89 -35.12 3.17
CA ALA A 13 -4.84 -34.01 3.37
C ALA A 13 -4.89 -33.01 2.19
N GLY A 14 -4.37 -33.38 1.03
CA GLY A 14 -4.35 -32.56 -0.20
C GLY A 14 -5.68 -32.51 -0.98
N GLU A 15 -6.68 -33.29 -0.59
CA GLU A 15 -8.01 -33.17 -1.18
C GLU A 15 -8.71 -31.94 -0.59
N THR A 16 -9.29 -31.12 -1.45
CA THR A 16 -10.05 -29.90 -1.15
C THR A 16 -11.14 -30.20 -0.14
N GLN A 17 -10.81 -30.12 1.16
CA GLN A 17 -11.82 -30.30 2.21
C GLN A 17 -12.86 -29.19 2.06
N SER A 18 -14.11 -29.56 1.80
CA SER A 18 -15.23 -28.63 1.68
C SER A 18 -15.43 -27.83 2.98
N LEU A 19 -16.01 -26.65 2.90
CA LEU A 19 -16.33 -25.85 4.09
C LEU A 19 -17.16 -26.63 5.12
N PRO A 20 -18.22 -27.39 4.74
CA PRO A 20 -18.92 -28.25 5.68
C PRO A 20 -18.03 -29.29 6.36
N GLY A 21 -17.16 -29.94 5.60
CA GLY A 21 -16.21 -30.93 6.13
C GLY A 21 -15.20 -30.32 7.10
N PHE A 22 -14.74 -29.09 6.81
CA PHE A 22 -13.88 -28.34 7.73
C PHE A 22 -14.59 -28.01 9.04
N LEU A 23 -15.82 -27.52 8.99
CA LEU A 23 -16.59 -27.19 10.20
C LEU A 23 -16.97 -28.43 11.00
N ALA A 24 -17.33 -29.51 10.35
CA ALA A 24 -17.67 -30.78 11.00
C ALA A 24 -16.47 -31.36 11.82
N ALA A 25 -15.25 -31.15 11.37
CA ALA A 25 -14.05 -31.55 12.12
C ALA A 25 -13.91 -30.84 13.49
N PHE A 26 -14.66 -29.77 13.72
CA PHE A 26 -14.70 -29.01 14.98
C PHE A 26 -16.07 -29.14 15.69
N GLU A 27 -16.89 -30.12 15.33
CA GLU A 27 -18.23 -30.31 15.88
C GLU A 27 -19.16 -29.09 15.61
N LEU A 28 -18.96 -28.45 14.46
CA LEU A 28 -19.73 -27.30 13.98
C LEU A 28 -20.43 -27.65 12.66
N ASP A 29 -20.91 -28.87 12.55
CA ASP A 29 -21.69 -29.30 11.40
C ASP A 29 -23.05 -28.57 11.33
N ARG A 30 -23.84 -28.87 10.30
CA ARG A 30 -25.13 -28.24 10.11
C ARG A 30 -26.09 -28.50 11.27
N ALA A 31 -26.06 -29.72 11.84
CA ALA A 31 -26.94 -30.07 12.97
C ALA A 31 -26.62 -29.24 14.21
N ALA A 32 -25.33 -29.08 14.55
CA ALA A 32 -24.90 -28.20 15.65
C ALA A 32 -25.25 -26.74 15.41
N ARG A 33 -25.18 -26.26 14.16
CA ARG A 33 -25.50 -24.86 13.80
C ARG A 33 -26.99 -24.60 13.69
N SER A 34 -27.83 -25.62 13.51
CA SER A 34 -29.28 -25.46 13.43
C SER A 34 -29.92 -24.83 14.68
N PHE A 35 -29.21 -24.92 15.82
CA PHE A 35 -29.60 -24.22 17.05
C PHE A 35 -29.64 -22.68 16.88
N LEU A 36 -28.80 -22.12 15.96
CA LEU A 36 -28.82 -20.71 15.65
C LEU A 36 -30.04 -20.29 14.80
N GLU A 37 -30.67 -21.25 14.10
CA GLU A 37 -31.84 -21.03 13.24
C GLU A 37 -33.16 -20.94 14.05
N GLU A 38 -33.14 -21.40 15.30
CA GLU A 38 -34.31 -21.40 16.15
C GLU A 38 -34.77 -19.96 16.49
N PRO A 39 -36.06 -19.65 16.42
CA PRO A 39 -36.62 -18.32 16.67
C PRO A 39 -36.60 -17.86 18.15
N LEU A 40 -35.88 -18.55 19.01
CA LEU A 40 -35.71 -18.18 20.42
C LEU A 40 -34.87 -16.90 20.57
N PRO A 41 -35.00 -16.17 21.70
CA PRO A 41 -34.16 -15.04 21.96
C PRO A 41 -32.67 -15.42 21.85
N TRP A 42 -31.89 -14.52 21.31
CA TRP A 42 -30.46 -14.69 21.21
C TRP A 42 -29.83 -14.64 22.60
N ASP A 43 -29.44 -15.77 23.12
CA ASP A 43 -28.89 -15.96 24.45
C ASP A 43 -27.35 -16.15 24.40
N ASP A 44 -26.72 -16.32 25.55
CA ASP A 44 -25.28 -16.53 25.67
C ASP A 44 -24.80 -17.80 24.96
N ALA A 45 -25.65 -18.85 24.91
CA ALA A 45 -25.31 -20.10 24.25
C ALA A 45 -25.22 -19.94 22.72
N LYS A 46 -26.20 -19.22 22.12
CA LYS A 46 -26.20 -18.88 20.71
C LYS A 46 -25.01 -17.95 20.35
N SER A 47 -24.79 -16.92 21.18
CA SER A 47 -23.63 -16.02 21.04
C SER A 47 -22.31 -16.81 21.07
N ALA A 48 -22.13 -17.70 22.03
CA ALA A 48 -20.94 -18.53 22.15
C ALA A 48 -20.75 -19.45 20.93
N LEU A 49 -21.83 -20.06 20.42
CA LEU A 49 -21.75 -20.91 19.24
C LEU A 49 -21.37 -20.08 17.99
N ALA A 50 -21.99 -18.93 17.78
CA ALA A 50 -21.67 -18.04 16.65
C ALA A 50 -20.21 -17.57 16.67
N LEU A 51 -19.70 -17.21 17.84
CA LEU A 51 -18.29 -16.83 18.03
C LEU A 51 -17.34 -18.02 17.79
N ARG A 52 -17.73 -19.23 18.18
CA ARG A 52 -16.94 -20.44 17.86
C ARG A 52 -16.86 -20.67 16.36
N VAL A 53 -17.97 -20.52 15.63
CA VAL A 53 -17.98 -20.60 14.15
C VAL A 53 -17.05 -19.56 13.56
N LEU A 54 -17.17 -18.30 13.98
CA LEU A 54 -16.32 -17.21 13.52
C LEU A 54 -14.82 -17.49 13.77
N ALA A 55 -14.48 -17.92 14.98
CA ALA A 55 -13.11 -18.24 15.36
C ALA A 55 -12.52 -19.38 14.50
N ARG A 56 -13.32 -20.39 14.15
CA ARG A 56 -12.86 -21.49 13.30
C ARG A 56 -12.69 -21.05 11.85
N LEU A 57 -13.59 -20.24 11.32
CA LEU A 57 -13.42 -19.66 9.98
C LEU A 57 -12.15 -18.81 9.90
N HIS A 58 -11.86 -18.03 10.93
CA HIS A 58 -10.63 -17.22 11.00
C HIS A 58 -9.34 -18.05 11.02
N LEU A 59 -9.39 -19.27 11.56
CA LEU A 59 -8.27 -20.21 11.60
C LEU A 59 -8.16 -21.09 10.35
N ALA A 60 -9.07 -20.96 9.39
CA ALA A 60 -9.00 -21.72 8.15
C ALA A 60 -7.72 -21.34 7.37
N PRO A 61 -7.07 -22.30 6.72
CA PRO A 61 -5.93 -22.03 5.84
C PRO A 61 -6.33 -21.01 4.74
N ALA A 62 -5.48 -20.00 4.54
CA ALA A 62 -5.78 -18.90 3.61
C ALA A 62 -6.16 -19.39 2.19
N GLU A 63 -5.48 -20.42 1.71
CA GLU A 63 -5.76 -21.04 0.40
C GLU A 63 -7.20 -21.59 0.29
N ARG A 64 -7.67 -22.24 1.36
CA ARG A 64 -9.03 -22.77 1.44
C ARG A 64 -10.05 -21.65 1.54
N LEU A 65 -9.78 -20.69 2.40
CA LEU A 65 -10.68 -19.53 2.56
C LEU A 65 -10.88 -18.82 1.22
N VAL A 66 -9.80 -18.51 0.51
CA VAL A 66 -9.86 -17.89 -0.83
C VAL A 66 -10.62 -18.77 -1.83
N ALA A 67 -10.48 -20.11 -1.78
CA ALA A 67 -11.23 -21.01 -2.64
C ALA A 67 -12.74 -20.94 -2.35
N TRP A 68 -13.13 -21.03 -1.07
CA TRP A 68 -14.53 -20.94 -0.65
C TRP A 68 -15.15 -19.56 -0.93
N GLU A 69 -14.38 -18.47 -0.78
CA GLU A 69 -14.81 -17.11 -1.11
C GLU A 69 -15.09 -16.92 -2.60
N ARG A 70 -14.32 -17.59 -3.48
CA ARG A 70 -14.56 -17.58 -4.93
C ARG A 70 -15.86 -18.30 -5.31
N GLU A 71 -16.24 -19.30 -4.52
CA GLU A 71 -17.48 -20.07 -4.69
C GLU A 71 -18.67 -19.44 -3.96
N ALA A 72 -18.47 -18.31 -3.25
CA ALA A 72 -19.50 -17.64 -2.50
C ALA A 72 -20.66 -17.21 -3.40
N LEU A 73 -21.87 -17.44 -2.94
CA LEU A 73 -23.08 -17.04 -3.65
C LEU A 73 -23.36 -15.55 -3.40
N ALA A 74 -23.60 -14.79 -4.46
CA ALA A 74 -24.12 -13.44 -4.31
C ALA A 74 -25.54 -13.49 -3.73
N ILE A 75 -25.83 -12.69 -2.71
CA ILE A 75 -27.19 -12.55 -2.22
C ILE A 75 -27.97 -11.68 -3.20
N GLY A 76 -28.76 -12.35 -4.02
CA GLY A 76 -29.76 -11.75 -4.90
C GLY A 76 -30.97 -12.63 -4.88
N GLY A 77 -32.01 -12.32 -4.07
CA GLY A 77 -33.19 -13.14 -3.93
C GLY A 77 -33.48 -13.57 -2.48
N GLU A 78 -34.49 -14.33 -2.28
CA GLU A 78 -34.95 -14.81 -0.97
C GLU A 78 -33.94 -15.81 -0.41
N VAL A 79 -33.23 -15.46 0.67
CA VAL A 79 -32.40 -16.39 1.41
C VAL A 79 -33.33 -17.23 2.28
N THR A 80 -33.89 -18.28 1.72
CA THR A 80 -34.88 -19.11 2.39
C THR A 80 -34.30 -20.30 3.14
N ALA A 81 -33.05 -20.61 2.92
CA ALA A 81 -32.35 -21.70 3.61
C ALA A 81 -30.88 -21.35 3.88
N LEU A 82 -30.45 -21.65 5.09
CA LEU A 82 -29.02 -21.60 5.45
C LEU A 82 -28.27 -22.70 4.67
N GLY A 83 -27.48 -22.26 3.73
CA GLY A 83 -26.58 -23.14 3.00
C GLY A 83 -25.29 -23.39 3.77
N ASP A 84 -24.59 -24.46 3.39
CA ASP A 84 -23.22 -24.73 3.85
C ASP A 84 -22.15 -24.04 2.96
N ARG A 85 -22.53 -22.92 2.35
CA ARG A 85 -21.66 -22.10 1.48
C ARG A 85 -21.53 -20.71 2.04
N LEU A 86 -20.41 -20.06 1.74
CA LEU A 86 -20.26 -18.65 1.99
C LEU A 86 -21.20 -17.86 1.07
N VAL A 87 -21.66 -16.73 1.57
CA VAL A 87 -22.44 -15.77 0.80
C VAL A 87 -21.71 -14.45 0.74
N ARG A 88 -21.84 -13.75 -0.38
CA ARG A 88 -21.32 -12.41 -0.61
C ARG A 88 -22.44 -11.41 -0.50
N VAL A 89 -22.22 -10.38 0.31
CA VAL A 89 -23.18 -9.29 0.55
C VAL A 89 -22.49 -7.98 0.24
N ASP A 90 -23.05 -7.25 -0.70
CA ASP A 90 -22.69 -5.86 -1.00
C ASP A 90 -23.76 -4.95 -0.38
N GLY A 91 -23.31 -3.88 0.28
CA GLY A 91 -24.23 -2.96 0.93
C GLY A 91 -23.53 -1.73 1.51
N ARG A 92 -24.25 -1.07 2.39
CA ARG A 92 -23.72 0.06 3.16
C ARG A 92 -23.65 -0.32 4.62
N ALA A 93 -22.45 -0.20 5.21
CA ALA A 93 -22.26 -0.32 6.65
C ALA A 93 -22.88 0.91 7.32
N VAL A 94 -23.83 0.69 8.22
CA VAL A 94 -24.56 1.77 8.92
C VAL A 94 -24.23 1.86 10.38
N ARG A 95 -23.68 0.80 10.96
CA ARG A 95 -23.26 0.78 12.38
C ARG A 95 -22.22 -0.31 12.66
N VAL A 96 -21.32 0.00 13.60
CA VAL A 96 -20.31 -0.93 14.13
C VAL A 96 -20.36 -0.88 15.65
N ALA A 97 -20.41 -2.04 16.29
CA ALA A 97 -20.33 -2.18 17.74
C ALA A 97 -19.43 -3.37 18.15
N PRO A 98 -18.87 -3.39 19.37
CA PRO A 98 -18.28 -4.61 19.92
C PRO A 98 -19.34 -5.68 20.08
N ALA A 99 -19.04 -6.95 19.75
CA ALA A 99 -19.90 -8.06 20.15
C ALA A 99 -19.74 -8.27 21.66
N ALA A 100 -20.85 -8.43 22.40
CA ALA A 100 -20.88 -8.40 23.86
C ALA A 100 -19.98 -9.45 24.53
N ASP A 101 -19.85 -10.64 23.95
CA ASP A 101 -19.14 -11.76 24.57
C ASP A 101 -17.74 -12.03 24.02
N ALA A 102 -17.22 -11.14 23.16
CA ALA A 102 -15.87 -11.30 22.57
C ALA A 102 -14.74 -11.23 23.61
N VAL A 103 -15.03 -10.79 24.85
CA VAL A 103 -14.05 -10.53 25.89
C VAL A 103 -13.71 -11.80 26.70
N ALA A 104 -14.58 -12.79 26.75
CA ALA A 104 -14.44 -13.94 27.68
C ALA A 104 -13.49 -15.04 27.20
N GLY A 105 -13.03 -15.06 25.94
CA GLY A 105 -12.33 -16.21 25.36
C GLY A 105 -10.93 -15.96 24.79
N GLY A 106 -10.30 -14.82 24.99
CA GLY A 106 -8.89 -14.58 24.59
C GLY A 106 -8.61 -14.63 23.08
N ALA A 107 -9.59 -14.76 22.23
CA ALA A 107 -9.50 -14.72 20.78
C ALA A 107 -10.00 -13.37 20.25
N THR A 108 -9.47 -12.94 19.16
CA THR A 108 -9.72 -11.73 18.37
C THR A 108 -11.06 -11.05 18.68
N ALA A 109 -11.04 -9.82 19.16
CA ALA A 109 -12.23 -9.06 19.55
C ALA A 109 -13.22 -8.97 18.37
N ALA A 110 -14.28 -9.79 18.39
CA ALA A 110 -15.32 -9.77 17.37
C ALA A 110 -16.06 -8.44 17.38
N ARG A 111 -16.52 -8.02 16.21
CA ARG A 111 -17.34 -6.83 16.00
C ARG A 111 -18.66 -7.25 15.36
N LEU A 112 -19.72 -6.55 15.73
CA LEU A 112 -20.99 -6.65 15.04
C LEU A 112 -21.14 -5.45 14.10
N VAL A 113 -21.42 -5.71 12.82
CA VAL A 113 -21.61 -4.68 11.79
C VAL A 113 -22.96 -4.84 11.17
N ARG A 114 -23.77 -3.76 11.15
CA ARG A 114 -25.02 -3.72 10.38
C ARG A 114 -24.74 -3.20 8.97
N LEU A 115 -25.11 -4.01 7.98
CA LEU A 115 -25.16 -3.63 6.56
C LEU A 115 -26.60 -3.46 6.11
N LEU A 116 -26.83 -2.50 5.22
CA LEU A 116 -28.05 -2.37 4.44
C LEU A 116 -27.72 -2.63 2.97
N THR A 117 -28.37 -3.61 2.40
CA THR A 117 -28.24 -3.94 0.97
C THR A 117 -29.03 -2.96 0.10
N ALA A 118 -28.79 -2.94 -1.20
CA ALA A 118 -29.49 -2.04 -2.13
C ALA A 118 -31.02 -2.29 -2.21
N ASP A 119 -31.46 -3.52 -1.92
CA ASP A 119 -32.87 -3.91 -1.84
C ASP A 119 -33.50 -3.66 -0.46
N GLY A 120 -32.76 -3.01 0.46
CA GLY A 120 -33.23 -2.58 1.77
C GLY A 120 -33.17 -3.63 2.87
N ARG A 121 -32.57 -4.78 2.64
CA ARG A 121 -32.38 -5.81 3.67
C ARG A 121 -31.34 -5.40 4.70
N ALA A 122 -31.63 -5.75 5.94
CA ALA A 122 -30.71 -5.58 7.04
C ALA A 122 -29.88 -6.87 7.25
N VAL A 123 -28.57 -6.78 7.17
CA VAL A 123 -27.66 -7.91 7.39
C VAL A 123 -26.73 -7.57 8.55
N ASP A 124 -26.73 -8.41 9.56
CA ASP A 124 -25.76 -8.32 10.66
C ASP A 124 -24.59 -9.26 10.41
N VAL A 125 -23.39 -8.75 10.66
CA VAL A 125 -22.16 -9.48 10.43
C VAL A 125 -21.34 -9.53 11.71
N LEU A 126 -21.07 -10.73 12.21
CA LEU A 126 -20.01 -10.96 13.17
C LEU A 126 -18.68 -11.01 12.42
N ALA A 127 -17.79 -10.05 12.64
CA ALA A 127 -16.52 -9.93 11.94
C ALA A 127 -15.33 -9.87 12.89
N THR A 128 -14.18 -10.40 12.47
CA THR A 128 -12.91 -10.30 13.19
C THR A 128 -12.14 -9.05 12.81
N ALA A 129 -12.35 -8.52 11.61
CA ALA A 129 -11.69 -7.33 11.10
C ALA A 129 -12.70 -6.34 10.50
N VAL A 130 -12.64 -5.12 10.95
CA VAL A 130 -13.48 -3.98 10.53
C VAL A 130 -12.56 -2.77 10.39
N PRO A 131 -12.70 -1.93 9.36
CA PRO A 131 -11.83 -0.78 9.14
C PRO A 131 -11.65 0.09 10.39
N GLU A 132 -10.41 0.40 10.75
CA GLU A 132 -10.10 1.21 11.95
C GLU A 132 -10.65 2.64 11.84
N ALA A 133 -10.72 3.17 10.61
CA ALA A 133 -11.27 4.49 10.33
C ALA A 133 -12.77 4.62 10.65
N TRP A 134 -13.50 3.52 10.77
CA TRP A 134 -14.92 3.57 11.07
C TRP A 134 -15.20 3.87 12.54
N PRO A 135 -15.96 4.93 12.86
CA PRO A 135 -16.31 5.26 14.22
C PRO A 135 -17.15 4.14 14.86
N ARG A 136 -16.90 3.90 16.14
CA ARG A 136 -17.66 2.92 16.95
C ARG A 136 -18.84 3.59 17.63
N GLY A 137 -19.97 2.87 17.72
CA GLY A 137 -21.17 3.34 18.43
C GLY A 137 -21.92 4.49 17.75
N ARG A 138 -21.46 4.98 16.61
CA ARG A 138 -22.11 6.05 15.83
C ARG A 138 -22.66 5.50 14.52
N ALA A 139 -23.64 6.20 13.97
CA ALA A 139 -24.09 5.93 12.62
C ALA A 139 -22.97 6.23 11.63
N ILE A 140 -22.81 5.35 10.64
CA ILE A 140 -21.93 5.50 9.49
C ILE A 140 -22.76 5.30 8.23
N ASP A 141 -22.19 5.56 7.07
CA ASP A 141 -22.83 5.32 5.77
C ASP A 141 -21.73 5.04 4.74
N GLU A 142 -21.11 3.84 4.86
CA GLU A 142 -19.93 3.48 4.09
C GLU A 142 -20.20 2.28 3.18
N PRO A 143 -19.81 2.31 1.89
CA PRO A 143 -19.90 1.17 1.01
C PRO A 143 -19.03 0.03 1.53
N ALA A 144 -19.64 -1.15 1.66
CA ALA A 144 -18.98 -2.30 2.24
C ALA A 144 -19.35 -3.60 1.53
N GLU A 145 -18.43 -4.54 1.53
CA GLU A 145 -18.62 -5.91 1.08
C GLU A 145 -18.23 -6.87 2.21
N VAL A 146 -18.96 -7.96 2.33
CA VAL A 146 -18.60 -9.07 3.21
C VAL A 146 -18.82 -10.40 2.52
N VAL A 147 -17.90 -11.33 2.77
CA VAL A 147 -18.10 -12.76 2.47
C VAL A 147 -18.16 -13.48 3.80
N GLY A 148 -19.25 -14.20 4.06
CA GLY A 148 -19.47 -14.86 5.34
C GLY A 148 -20.35 -16.08 5.25
N LEU A 149 -20.32 -16.87 6.31
CA LEU A 149 -21.20 -18.03 6.47
C LEU A 149 -22.52 -17.59 7.10
N PRO A 150 -23.67 -17.91 6.48
CA PRO A 150 -24.98 -17.68 7.09
C PRO A 150 -25.13 -18.45 8.41
N LEU A 151 -25.52 -17.74 9.47
CA LEU A 151 -25.77 -18.33 10.79
C LEU A 151 -27.25 -18.38 11.11
N ALA A 152 -28.02 -17.33 10.79
CA ALA A 152 -29.46 -17.25 11.03
C ALA A 152 -30.14 -16.47 9.90
N VAL A 153 -31.33 -16.86 9.53
CA VAL A 153 -32.22 -16.22 8.54
C VAL A 153 -33.52 -15.85 9.22
N GLY A 154 -34.06 -14.67 8.88
CA GLY A 154 -35.30 -14.16 9.42
C GLY A 154 -35.13 -13.38 10.72
N THR A 155 -36.24 -12.91 11.24
CA THR A 155 -36.37 -11.94 12.34
C THR A 155 -35.92 -12.48 13.71
N GLY A 156 -34.74 -12.98 13.81
CA GLY A 156 -34.14 -13.32 15.10
C GLY A 156 -33.59 -12.09 15.83
N PRO A 157 -33.62 -12.06 17.15
CA PRO A 157 -32.91 -11.01 17.89
C PRO A 157 -31.41 -11.10 17.59
N THR A 158 -30.80 -9.95 17.35
CA THR A 158 -29.38 -9.77 17.15
C THR A 158 -28.59 -10.15 18.41
N PRO A 159 -27.34 -10.61 18.31
CA PRO A 159 -26.45 -10.75 19.45
C PRO A 159 -26.46 -9.50 20.31
N ALA A 160 -26.49 -9.65 21.64
CA ALA A 160 -26.47 -8.53 22.55
C ALA A 160 -25.25 -7.65 22.27
N VAL A 161 -25.50 -6.35 22.12
CA VAL A 161 -24.47 -5.32 21.99
C VAL A 161 -24.31 -4.62 23.33
N ALA A 162 -23.11 -4.54 23.85
CA ALA A 162 -22.87 -3.88 25.10
C ALA A 162 -23.21 -2.37 25.00
N GLY A 163 -24.21 -1.95 25.75
CA GLY A 163 -24.42 -0.56 26.13
C GLY A 163 -25.36 0.30 25.28
N GLU A 164 -25.81 -0.13 24.08
CA GLU A 164 -26.70 0.69 23.23
C GLU A 164 -27.73 -0.16 22.47
N PRO A 165 -28.95 0.36 22.22
CA PRO A 165 -29.93 -0.35 21.40
C PRO A 165 -29.38 -0.47 19.96
N TRP A 166 -29.36 -1.71 19.47
CA TRP A 166 -29.00 -2.02 18.09
C TRP A 166 -30.07 -1.51 17.12
N PRO A 167 -29.72 -1.10 15.90
CA PRO A 167 -30.72 -0.53 14.98
C PRO A 167 -31.90 -1.44 14.72
N SER A 168 -33.11 -0.87 14.76
CA SER A 168 -34.34 -1.49 14.31
C SER A 168 -34.51 -1.28 12.79
N PRO A 169 -35.09 -2.20 12.00
CA PRO A 169 -35.67 -3.50 12.39
C PRO A 169 -34.61 -4.57 12.68
N PRO A 170 -35.01 -5.75 13.19
CA PRO A 170 -34.11 -6.90 13.33
C PRO A 170 -33.55 -7.30 11.95
N PRO A 171 -32.36 -7.96 11.91
CA PRO A 171 -31.75 -8.33 10.65
C PRO A 171 -32.51 -9.45 9.93
N ASP A 172 -32.52 -9.38 8.61
CA ASP A 172 -33.01 -10.47 7.76
C ASP A 172 -32.04 -11.65 7.72
N LEU A 173 -30.78 -11.37 8.02
CA LEU A 173 -29.68 -12.35 7.95
C LEU A 173 -28.59 -12.01 8.96
N LEU A 174 -28.03 -13.03 9.61
CA LEU A 174 -26.82 -12.95 10.41
C LEU A 174 -25.71 -13.78 9.74
N LEU A 175 -24.54 -13.19 9.59
CA LEU A 175 -23.35 -13.80 9.00
C LEU A 175 -22.19 -13.90 10.00
N ALA A 176 -21.39 -14.96 9.88
CA ALA A 176 -20.02 -14.98 10.39
C ALA A 176 -19.06 -14.68 9.24
N GLY A 177 -18.39 -13.53 9.27
CA GLY A 177 -17.44 -13.08 8.26
C GLY A 177 -16.06 -12.78 8.85
N GLY A 178 -15.00 -13.06 8.11
CA GLY A 178 -13.64 -12.77 8.58
C GLY A 178 -13.35 -11.27 8.61
N ARG A 179 -13.62 -10.59 7.52
CA ARG A 179 -13.39 -9.16 7.30
C ARG A 179 -14.60 -8.50 6.65
N VAL A 180 -14.88 -7.28 7.05
CA VAL A 180 -15.76 -6.38 6.30
C VAL A 180 -14.87 -5.46 5.45
N ALA A 181 -14.93 -5.61 4.14
CA ALA A 181 -14.18 -4.79 3.20
C ALA A 181 -14.85 -3.42 3.05
N TRP A 182 -14.03 -2.37 2.93
CA TRP A 182 -14.47 -0.99 2.77
C TRP A 182 -14.05 -0.43 1.40
N HIS A 183 -15.03 -0.04 0.61
CA HIS A 183 -14.84 0.50 -0.73
C HIS A 183 -15.34 1.95 -0.81
N PRO A 184 -14.63 2.94 -0.23
CA PRO A 184 -15.06 4.33 -0.23
C PRO A 184 -15.25 4.87 -1.65
N ALA A 185 -15.99 5.96 -1.79
CA ALA A 185 -16.29 6.60 -3.09
C ALA A 185 -15.06 7.34 -3.69
N THR A 186 -13.85 6.83 -3.47
CA THR A 186 -12.58 7.30 -4.06
C THR A 186 -12.30 6.60 -5.40
N ALA A 187 -11.34 7.11 -6.17
CA ALA A 187 -10.92 6.45 -7.41
C ALA A 187 -10.51 4.99 -7.16
N LEU A 188 -9.68 4.76 -6.15
CA LEU A 188 -9.16 3.44 -5.81
C LEU A 188 -10.24 2.51 -5.21
N GLY A 189 -11.15 3.04 -4.38
CA GLY A 189 -12.29 2.28 -3.85
C GLY A 189 -13.21 1.79 -4.97
N ARG A 190 -13.50 2.63 -5.97
CA ARG A 190 -14.26 2.23 -7.18
C ARG A 190 -13.56 1.17 -8.02
N MET A 191 -12.23 1.04 -7.91
CA MET A 191 -11.45 -0.05 -8.50
C MET A 191 -11.49 -1.34 -7.67
N GLY A 192 -12.28 -1.38 -6.58
CA GLY A 192 -12.44 -2.54 -5.71
C GLY A 192 -11.28 -2.75 -4.73
N MET A 193 -10.59 -1.69 -4.33
CA MET A 193 -9.63 -1.75 -3.22
C MET A 193 -10.37 -1.73 -1.89
N ASP A 194 -10.08 -2.69 -1.04
CA ASP A 194 -10.50 -2.65 0.37
C ASP A 194 -9.56 -1.74 1.17
N TYR A 195 -10.06 -0.58 1.59
CA TYR A 195 -9.29 0.40 2.36
C TYR A 195 -8.98 -0.07 3.79
N GLY A 196 -9.76 -0.99 4.36
CA GLY A 196 -9.45 -1.60 5.65
C GLY A 196 -8.15 -2.41 5.65
N LEU A 197 -7.64 -2.80 4.48
CA LEU A 197 -6.33 -3.44 4.37
C LEU A 197 -5.17 -2.48 4.69
N PHE A 198 -5.39 -1.18 4.55
CA PHE A 198 -4.36 -0.19 4.88
C PHE A 198 -4.09 -0.07 6.38
N ASP A 199 -4.96 -0.58 7.24
CA ASP A 199 -4.80 -0.55 8.71
C ASP A 199 -3.54 -1.29 9.18
N THR A 200 -3.04 -2.25 8.39
CA THR A 200 -1.82 -3.02 8.71
C THR A 200 -0.54 -2.37 8.16
N VAL A 201 -0.65 -1.32 7.35
CA VAL A 201 0.49 -0.70 6.67
C VAL A 201 1.17 0.32 7.57
N VAL A 202 2.43 0.08 7.90
CA VAL A 202 3.22 0.93 8.80
C VAL A 202 4.27 1.72 8.02
N ASP A 203 4.23 3.05 8.14
CA ASP A 203 5.21 3.96 7.55
C ASP A 203 6.59 3.87 8.23
N GLY A 204 7.64 4.33 7.54
CA GLY A 204 9.00 4.36 8.07
C GLY A 204 9.65 2.97 8.21
N ARG A 205 9.10 1.94 7.57
CA ARG A 205 9.63 0.56 7.56
C ARG A 205 9.76 0.03 6.13
N PRO A 206 10.65 -0.95 5.88
CA PRO A 206 10.63 -1.74 4.66
C PRO A 206 9.27 -2.39 4.42
N LEU A 207 9.03 -2.90 3.22
CA LEU A 207 7.89 -3.77 2.97
C LEU A 207 8.04 -5.05 3.79
N THR A 208 6.97 -5.44 4.48
CA THR A 208 6.89 -6.63 5.32
C THR A 208 5.72 -7.52 4.90
N ALA A 209 5.65 -8.72 5.43
CA ALA A 209 4.51 -9.61 5.20
C ALA A 209 3.16 -8.97 5.62
N ALA A 210 3.16 -8.12 6.66
CA ALA A 210 1.97 -7.40 7.12
C ALA A 210 1.43 -6.40 6.09
N ASP A 211 2.29 -5.81 5.24
CA ASP A 211 1.88 -4.92 4.15
C ASP A 211 1.31 -5.69 2.96
N GLY A 212 1.52 -7.02 2.92
CA GLY A 212 1.29 -7.85 1.72
C GLY A 212 -0.16 -7.82 1.23
N ASP A 213 -1.14 -7.96 2.14
CA ASP A 213 -2.56 -7.96 1.76
C ASP A 213 -2.96 -6.66 1.06
N ALA A 214 -2.57 -5.52 1.63
CA ALA A 214 -2.84 -4.21 1.04
C ALA A 214 -2.08 -4.01 -0.28
N PHE A 215 -0.80 -4.40 -0.33
CA PHE A 215 0.04 -4.21 -1.50
C PHE A 215 -0.47 -4.99 -2.72
N TYR A 216 -0.76 -6.28 -2.56
CA TYR A 216 -1.24 -7.11 -3.67
C TYR A 216 -2.69 -6.82 -4.05
N ALA A 217 -3.54 -6.40 -3.10
CA ALA A 217 -4.86 -5.90 -3.41
C ALA A 217 -4.81 -4.60 -4.24
N LEU A 218 -3.86 -3.70 -3.92
CA LEU A 218 -3.64 -2.48 -4.69
C LEU A 218 -3.12 -2.78 -6.10
N LEU A 219 -2.16 -3.72 -6.26
CA LEU A 219 -1.72 -4.20 -7.57
C LEU A 219 -2.88 -4.80 -8.40
N ALA A 220 -3.82 -5.48 -7.76
CA ALA A 220 -5.02 -5.98 -8.42
C ALA A 220 -5.99 -4.85 -8.82
N ALA A 221 -6.17 -3.86 -7.94
CA ALA A 221 -7.05 -2.73 -8.19
C ALA A 221 -6.58 -1.89 -9.39
N VAL A 222 -5.29 -1.53 -9.46
CA VAL A 222 -4.75 -0.74 -10.59
C VAL A 222 -4.83 -1.48 -11.92
N ARG A 223 -4.90 -2.81 -11.93
CA ARG A 223 -5.18 -3.59 -13.14
C ARG A 223 -6.58 -3.31 -13.69
N ARG A 224 -7.57 -3.20 -12.81
CA ARG A 224 -8.98 -2.99 -13.19
C ARG A 224 -9.27 -1.57 -13.67
N GLY A 225 -8.68 -0.58 -13.01
CA GLY A 225 -9.02 0.83 -13.23
C GLY A 225 -8.00 1.64 -14.06
N GLY A 226 -6.81 1.10 -14.29
CA GLY A 226 -5.78 1.78 -15.07
C GLY A 226 -5.07 2.91 -14.31
N THR A 227 -4.71 3.96 -15.05
CA THR A 227 -3.93 5.09 -14.53
C THR A 227 -4.86 6.20 -14.03
N PRO A 228 -4.68 6.70 -12.79
CA PRO A 228 -5.48 7.83 -12.31
C PRO A 228 -5.19 9.10 -13.11
N THR A 229 -6.24 9.88 -13.36
CA THR A 229 -6.19 11.16 -14.11
C THR A 229 -6.40 12.38 -13.23
N GLU A 230 -6.68 12.16 -11.95
CA GLU A 230 -6.99 13.23 -10.99
C GLU A 230 -5.76 14.07 -10.65
N ALA A 231 -6.00 15.23 -10.04
CA ALA A 231 -4.94 16.13 -9.59
C ALA A 231 -4.02 15.41 -8.56
N THR A 232 -2.73 15.66 -8.67
CA THR A 232 -1.73 15.05 -7.80
C THR A 232 -1.17 16.10 -6.83
N PRO A 233 -0.80 15.69 -5.60
CA PRO A 233 -0.16 16.59 -4.65
C PRO A 233 1.21 17.05 -5.17
N PRO A 234 1.71 18.20 -4.71
CA PRO A 234 3.11 18.55 -4.89
C PRO A 234 4.01 17.44 -4.35
N VAL A 235 5.13 17.19 -5.01
CA VAL A 235 6.06 16.15 -4.57
C VAL A 235 6.64 16.44 -3.17
N THR A 236 6.74 17.71 -2.80
CA THR A 236 7.18 18.15 -1.46
C THR A 236 6.31 17.60 -0.35
N ASP A 237 5.00 17.52 -0.55
CA ASP A 237 4.05 17.01 0.46
C ASP A 237 4.23 15.51 0.67
N LEU A 238 4.62 14.77 -0.38
CA LEU A 238 4.92 13.34 -0.28
C LEU A 238 6.23 13.06 0.49
N ILE A 239 7.18 14.00 0.40
CA ILE A 239 8.52 13.84 0.94
C ILE A 239 8.60 14.32 2.38
N ASP A 240 7.90 15.41 2.71
CA ASP A 240 7.94 16.03 4.04
C ASP A 240 7.29 15.12 5.09
N PRO A 241 8.06 14.63 6.07
CA PRO A 241 7.51 13.85 7.17
C PRO A 241 6.46 14.61 7.99
N ALA A 242 6.58 15.94 8.09
CA ALA A 242 5.68 16.78 8.86
C ALA A 242 4.32 16.97 8.18
N ALA A 243 4.24 16.80 6.86
CA ALA A 243 2.99 16.87 6.12
C ALA A 243 2.04 15.70 6.45
N LEU A 244 2.53 14.59 7.01
CA LEU A 244 1.78 13.39 7.37
C LEU A 244 0.90 12.89 6.19
N TRP A 245 1.35 13.13 4.96
CA TRP A 245 0.54 12.88 3.78
C TRP A 245 0.03 11.43 3.72
N PHE A 246 0.90 10.44 3.93
CA PHE A 246 0.51 9.02 3.90
C PHE A 246 -0.45 8.63 5.03
N THR A 247 -0.47 9.35 6.13
CA THR A 247 -1.42 9.11 7.23
C THR A 247 -2.85 9.48 6.83
N HIS A 248 -3.01 10.55 6.04
CA HIS A 248 -4.33 11.10 5.70
C HIS A 248 -4.78 10.78 4.26
N HIS A 249 -3.84 10.47 3.36
CA HIS A 249 -4.04 10.39 1.91
C HIS A 249 -3.55 9.06 1.31
N ARG A 250 -3.40 8.04 2.13
CA ARG A 250 -3.04 6.70 1.64
C ARG A 250 -4.13 6.20 0.70
N GLY A 251 -3.73 5.76 -0.50
CA GLY A 251 -4.67 5.37 -1.55
C GLY A 251 -5.14 6.52 -2.45
N ASP A 252 -4.69 7.76 -2.20
CA ASP A 252 -4.97 8.87 -3.11
C ASP A 252 -4.08 8.83 -4.36
N PRO A 253 -4.55 9.40 -5.49
CA PRO A 253 -3.80 9.46 -6.74
C PRO A 253 -2.51 10.26 -6.62
N VAL A 254 -1.43 9.73 -7.19
CA VAL A 254 -0.12 10.36 -7.23
C VAL A 254 0.45 10.21 -8.63
N ARG A 255 1.02 11.30 -9.16
CA ARG A 255 1.81 11.29 -10.39
C ARG A 255 3.17 11.92 -10.13
N ILE A 256 4.21 11.24 -10.57
CA ILE A 256 5.59 11.74 -10.50
C ILE A 256 6.20 11.71 -11.90
N THR A 257 7.04 12.69 -12.15
CA THR A 257 7.89 12.78 -13.36
C THR A 257 9.33 12.92 -12.91
N GLY A 258 10.23 12.12 -13.46
CA GLY A 258 11.63 12.17 -13.06
C GLY A 258 12.52 11.25 -13.89
N VAL A 259 13.71 11.04 -13.36
CA VAL A 259 14.72 10.16 -13.98
C VAL A 259 14.74 8.83 -13.24
N CYS A 260 14.35 7.76 -13.93
CA CYS A 260 14.47 6.39 -13.42
C CYS A 260 15.94 5.96 -13.46
N ARG A 261 16.49 5.67 -12.28
CA ARG A 261 17.89 5.24 -12.11
C ARG A 261 18.04 3.73 -11.95
N ARG A 262 16.96 3.04 -11.61
CA ARG A 262 16.89 1.58 -11.46
C ARG A 262 15.51 1.09 -11.82
N ALA A 263 15.44 0.01 -12.56
CA ALA A 263 14.20 -0.72 -12.84
C ALA A 263 14.48 -2.22 -12.66
N THR A 264 13.89 -2.82 -11.64
CA THR A 264 14.12 -4.22 -11.27
C THR A 264 12.81 -5.00 -11.33
N ARG A 265 12.83 -6.16 -11.98
CA ARG A 265 11.71 -7.10 -11.96
C ARG A 265 11.70 -7.85 -10.63
N ILE A 266 10.56 -7.86 -9.96
CA ILE A 266 10.36 -8.57 -8.69
C ILE A 266 9.35 -9.69 -8.95
N GLU A 267 9.79 -10.93 -8.78
CA GLU A 267 8.92 -12.10 -8.88
C GLU A 267 8.02 -12.22 -7.65
N ILE A 268 6.81 -12.69 -7.86
CA ILE A 268 5.86 -13.01 -6.79
C ILE A 268 5.90 -14.53 -6.59
N ASP A 269 6.62 -15.00 -5.59
CA ASP A 269 6.82 -16.45 -5.38
C ASP A 269 5.57 -17.14 -4.82
N ASP A 270 4.78 -16.44 -4.01
CA ASP A 270 3.58 -16.98 -3.39
C ASP A 270 2.43 -17.13 -4.41
N PRO A 271 1.90 -18.36 -4.63
CA PRO A 271 0.82 -18.62 -5.56
C PRO A 271 -0.47 -17.85 -5.22
N LEU A 272 -0.80 -17.64 -3.94
CA LEU A 272 -1.99 -16.88 -3.54
C LEU A 272 -1.82 -15.40 -3.91
N ARG A 273 -0.63 -14.85 -3.69
CA ARG A 273 -0.32 -13.46 -4.06
C ARG A 273 -0.32 -13.27 -5.59
N ARG A 274 0.19 -14.23 -6.34
CA ARG A 274 0.06 -14.24 -7.82
C ARG A 274 -1.40 -14.23 -8.26
N ALA A 275 -2.21 -15.09 -7.67
CA ALA A 275 -3.63 -15.16 -7.98
C ALA A 275 -4.37 -13.86 -7.60
N GLN A 276 -4.06 -13.27 -6.46
CA GLN A 276 -4.60 -11.99 -5.98
C GLN A 276 -4.22 -10.84 -6.91
N ALA A 277 -2.93 -10.67 -7.16
CA ALA A 277 -2.40 -9.62 -8.03
C ALA A 277 -2.78 -9.82 -9.51
N GLY A 278 -3.01 -11.08 -9.92
CA GLY A 278 -3.25 -11.44 -11.31
C GLY A 278 -2.02 -11.22 -12.21
N THR A 279 -0.83 -11.46 -11.65
CA THR A 279 0.47 -11.42 -12.33
C THR A 279 1.49 -12.21 -11.51
N ASP A 280 2.53 -12.70 -12.19
CA ASP A 280 3.65 -13.41 -11.55
C ASP A 280 4.78 -12.47 -11.09
N HIS A 281 4.73 -11.19 -11.47
CA HIS A 281 5.75 -10.20 -11.12
C HIS A 281 5.19 -8.77 -11.12
N TYR A 282 6.01 -7.85 -10.62
CA TYR A 282 5.88 -6.41 -10.80
C TYR A 282 7.26 -5.79 -10.99
N TRP A 283 7.31 -4.52 -11.37
CA TRP A 283 8.54 -3.77 -11.54
C TRP A 283 8.70 -2.75 -10.43
N GLU A 284 9.83 -2.78 -9.76
CA GLU A 284 10.26 -1.74 -8.84
C GLU A 284 11.11 -0.73 -9.59
N VAL A 285 10.68 0.52 -9.67
CA VAL A 285 11.37 1.62 -10.34
C VAL A 285 11.76 2.69 -9.33
N PHE A 286 13.02 3.10 -9.34
CA PHE A 286 13.53 4.20 -8.53
C PHE A 286 13.59 5.46 -9.39
N VAL A 287 12.68 6.38 -9.13
CA VAL A 287 12.53 7.63 -9.89
C VAL A 287 13.02 8.79 -9.04
N PHE A 288 14.03 9.50 -9.54
CA PHE A 288 14.54 10.71 -8.93
C PHE A 288 13.74 11.89 -9.49
N VAL A 289 12.95 12.51 -8.63
CA VAL A 289 12.11 13.66 -8.96
C VAL A 289 12.81 14.95 -8.60
N ASP A 290 12.66 15.98 -9.42
CA ASP A 290 13.20 17.31 -9.13
C ASP A 290 12.45 17.93 -7.94
N THR A 291 13.20 18.48 -6.99
CA THR A 291 12.68 19.11 -5.78
C THR A 291 13.38 20.42 -5.51
N PRO A 292 12.78 21.34 -4.74
CA PRO A 292 13.56 22.41 -4.12
C PRO A 292 14.76 21.84 -3.36
N LEU A 293 15.81 22.62 -3.19
CA LEU A 293 17.00 22.21 -2.44
C LEU A 293 16.61 21.63 -1.07
N LEU A 294 16.88 20.34 -0.87
CA LEU A 294 16.63 19.62 0.36
C LEU A 294 17.93 19.26 1.04
N GLN A 295 18.02 19.50 2.35
CA GLN A 295 19.16 19.04 3.14
C GLN A 295 18.90 17.63 3.68
N ILE A 296 19.65 16.65 3.19
CA ILE A 296 19.56 15.25 3.62
C ILE A 296 20.94 14.82 4.13
N TYR A 297 21.02 14.41 5.39
CA TYR A 297 22.27 14.01 6.04
C TYR A 297 23.42 15.03 5.85
N GLY A 298 23.09 16.32 5.96
CA GLY A 298 24.08 17.40 5.82
C GLY A 298 24.51 17.74 4.40
N ARG A 299 23.91 17.13 3.38
CA ARG A 299 24.15 17.44 1.97
C ARG A 299 22.91 18.03 1.32
N MET A 300 23.11 18.98 0.42
CA MET A 300 22.04 19.58 -0.38
C MET A 300 21.75 18.71 -1.61
N HIS A 301 20.48 18.47 -1.86
CA HIS A 301 19.99 17.67 -2.98
C HIS A 301 18.91 18.43 -3.75
N GLU A 302 18.97 18.40 -5.07
CA GLU A 302 17.99 18.98 -5.99
C GLU A 302 16.99 17.92 -6.47
N THR A 303 17.21 16.67 -6.11
CA THR A 303 16.33 15.55 -6.46
C THR A 303 16.10 14.64 -5.27
N TYR A 304 14.93 14.02 -5.24
CA TYR A 304 14.57 13.05 -4.21
C TYR A 304 14.09 11.74 -4.83
N PRO A 305 14.49 10.57 -4.32
CA PRO A 305 14.01 9.30 -4.82
C PRO A 305 12.57 9.02 -4.39
N VAL A 306 11.78 8.54 -5.34
CA VAL A 306 10.45 7.96 -5.13
C VAL A 306 10.46 6.55 -5.69
N VAL A 307 9.93 5.59 -4.96
CA VAL A 307 9.79 4.21 -5.42
C VAL A 307 8.42 4.01 -6.05
N GLY A 308 8.41 3.56 -7.30
CA GLY A 308 7.21 3.14 -7.99
C GLY A 308 7.19 1.61 -8.13
N CYS A 309 6.13 0.97 -7.66
CA CYS A 309 5.84 -0.43 -7.98
C CYS A 309 4.79 -0.47 -9.08
N VAL A 310 5.18 -0.85 -10.30
CA VAL A 310 4.28 -0.88 -11.45
C VAL A 310 4.14 -2.29 -12.02
N ARG A 311 2.97 -2.59 -12.55
CA ARG A 311 2.71 -3.92 -13.16
C ARG A 311 3.49 -4.12 -14.45
N GLU A 312 3.65 -3.06 -15.23
CA GLU A 312 4.23 -3.13 -16.57
C GLU A 312 5.20 -1.98 -16.82
N LEU A 313 6.27 -2.28 -17.52
CA LEU A 313 7.14 -1.27 -18.14
C LEU A 313 6.85 -1.16 -19.63
N PRO A 314 7.06 0.03 -20.23
CA PRO A 314 6.97 0.20 -21.69
C PRO A 314 7.92 -0.70 -22.43
N ALA A 315 7.47 -1.25 -23.54
CA ALA A 315 8.33 -2.08 -24.40
C ALA A 315 9.59 -1.31 -24.84
N GLY A 316 10.73 -1.95 -24.71
CA GLY A 316 12.03 -1.38 -25.08
C GLY A 316 12.65 -0.44 -24.04
N MET A 317 11.97 -0.14 -22.94
CA MET A 317 12.59 0.63 -21.84
C MET A 317 13.75 -0.18 -21.25
N PRO A 318 14.95 0.41 -21.09
CA PRO A 318 16.06 -0.24 -20.40
C PRO A 318 15.69 -0.63 -18.97
N THR A 319 16.21 -1.78 -18.53
CA THR A 319 16.03 -2.29 -17.17
C THR A 319 17.37 -2.63 -16.54
N GLY A 320 17.44 -2.70 -15.22
CA GLY A 320 18.64 -3.06 -14.51
C GLY A 320 18.95 -2.16 -13.31
N PRO A 321 20.10 -2.41 -12.64
CA PRO A 321 20.47 -1.70 -11.42
C PRO A 321 20.93 -0.25 -11.67
N THR A 322 21.32 0.08 -12.90
CA THR A 322 21.78 1.41 -13.28
C THR A 322 21.29 1.76 -14.67
N ILE A 323 20.30 2.62 -14.74
CA ILE A 323 19.73 3.17 -15.97
C ILE A 323 19.60 4.69 -15.85
N ASN A 324 19.23 5.37 -16.91
CA ASN A 324 19.04 6.82 -16.89
C ASN A 324 17.93 7.23 -17.86
N GLU A 325 16.71 6.85 -17.51
CA GLU A 325 15.55 7.01 -18.38
C GLU A 325 14.53 7.97 -17.81
N ARG A 326 14.03 8.88 -18.63
CA ARG A 326 12.95 9.80 -18.21
C ARG A 326 11.63 9.07 -18.23
N VAL A 327 10.91 9.12 -17.10
CA VAL A 327 9.63 8.43 -16.94
C VAL A 327 8.61 9.29 -16.21
N ASP A 328 7.33 9.04 -16.54
CA ASP A 328 6.21 9.45 -15.72
C ASP A 328 5.62 8.20 -15.09
N VAL A 329 5.36 8.24 -13.78
CA VAL A 329 4.68 7.15 -13.06
C VAL A 329 3.45 7.73 -12.41
N ALA A 330 2.29 7.19 -12.74
CA ALA A 330 1.04 7.53 -12.09
C ALA A 330 0.46 6.31 -11.39
N GLY A 331 -0.01 6.49 -10.18
CA GLY A 331 -0.50 5.43 -9.33
C GLY A 331 -1.17 5.98 -8.08
N PHE A 332 -1.11 5.22 -7.01
CA PHE A 332 -1.69 5.57 -5.72
C PHE A 332 -0.63 5.51 -4.63
N GLY A 333 -0.68 6.45 -3.69
CA GLY A 333 0.21 6.48 -2.55
C GLY A 333 0.01 5.25 -1.66
N PHE A 334 1.09 4.53 -1.37
CA PHE A 334 1.01 3.32 -0.55
C PHE A 334 1.57 3.54 0.86
N LYS A 335 2.83 3.93 0.98
CA LYS A 335 3.47 4.19 2.28
C LYS A 335 4.75 5.01 2.14
N ARG A 336 5.24 5.52 3.27
CA ARG A 336 6.65 5.93 3.39
C ARG A 336 7.51 4.69 3.62
N TYR A 337 8.29 4.36 2.63
CA TYR A 337 9.12 3.16 2.58
C TYR A 337 10.53 3.46 3.09
N ALA A 338 11.00 2.72 4.09
CA ALA A 338 12.37 2.86 4.58
C ALA A 338 13.35 2.09 3.67
N TYR A 339 14.07 2.85 2.87
CA TYR A 339 15.08 2.32 1.97
C TYR A 339 16.47 2.26 2.65
N PRO A 340 17.13 1.09 2.68
CA PRO A 340 18.46 0.97 3.26
C PRO A 340 19.50 1.66 2.38
N LEU A 341 20.29 2.54 2.98
CA LEU A 341 21.44 3.17 2.32
C LEU A 341 22.72 2.35 2.57
N PRO A 342 23.66 2.33 1.62
CA PRO A 342 24.96 1.73 1.85
C PRO A 342 25.64 2.34 3.09
N PRO A 343 26.31 1.54 3.92
CA PRO A 343 27.09 2.05 5.04
C PRO A 343 28.19 2.96 4.52
N THR A 344 28.35 4.14 5.11
CA THR A 344 29.43 5.05 4.80
C THR A 344 30.41 5.14 5.97
N ALA A 345 31.70 5.18 5.71
CA ALA A 345 32.73 5.30 6.73
C ALA A 345 32.52 6.55 7.64
N ALA A 346 31.99 7.63 7.08
CA ALA A 346 31.69 8.87 7.81
C ALA A 346 30.58 8.73 8.86
N ALA A 347 29.76 7.66 8.82
CA ALA A 347 28.65 7.43 9.75
C ALA A 347 28.97 6.39 10.84
N GLY A 348 30.24 6.03 11.04
CA GLY A 348 30.60 5.04 12.04
C GLY A 348 30.06 3.63 11.77
N GLY A 349 29.68 3.32 10.51
CA GLY A 349 29.16 2.00 10.13
C GLY A 349 27.69 1.73 10.54
N ALA A 350 27.00 2.66 11.17
CA ALA A 350 25.60 2.46 11.54
C ALA A 350 24.71 2.34 10.29
N PRO A 351 23.73 1.43 10.28
CA PRO A 351 22.78 1.28 9.18
C PRO A 351 21.96 2.58 9.03
N ARG A 352 22.02 3.18 7.85
CA ARG A 352 21.26 4.39 7.51
C ARG A 352 20.06 3.99 6.67
N ARG A 353 18.94 4.65 6.89
CA ARG A 353 17.72 4.47 6.11
C ARG A 353 17.24 5.81 5.59
N LEU A 354 16.81 5.84 4.36
CA LEU A 354 16.11 6.97 3.77
C LEU A 354 14.64 6.61 3.63
N GLU A 355 13.77 7.43 4.18
CA GLU A 355 12.33 7.24 4.00
C GLU A 355 11.93 7.90 2.69
N VAL A 356 11.36 7.12 1.79
CA VAL A 356 10.96 7.56 0.46
C VAL A 356 9.49 7.24 0.21
N PRO A 357 8.75 8.06 -0.56
CA PRO A 357 7.42 7.71 -1.00
C PRO A 357 7.43 6.43 -1.81
N LEU A 358 6.51 5.51 -1.51
CA LEU A 358 6.22 4.34 -2.33
C LEU A 358 4.83 4.49 -2.93
N ILE A 359 4.74 4.40 -4.25
CA ILE A 359 3.50 4.46 -5.02
C ILE A 359 3.31 3.16 -5.79
N VAL A 360 2.05 2.77 -6.00
CA VAL A 360 1.71 1.58 -6.79
C VAL A 360 0.86 2.00 -7.99
N GLY A 361 1.28 1.60 -9.19
CA GLY A 361 0.64 1.99 -10.43
C GLY A 361 0.49 0.83 -11.43
N ALA A 362 -0.31 1.06 -12.47
CA ALA A 362 -0.49 0.07 -13.53
C ALA A 362 0.75 -0.03 -14.41
N ARG A 363 1.28 1.09 -14.85
CA ARG A 363 2.45 1.17 -15.76
C ARG A 363 3.20 2.48 -15.61
N ALA A 364 4.47 2.47 -16.01
CA ALA A 364 5.25 3.67 -16.25
C ALA A 364 5.03 4.16 -17.70
N ILE A 365 5.23 5.45 -17.94
CA ILE A 365 5.30 6.04 -19.29
C ILE A 365 6.75 6.44 -19.52
N TRP A 366 7.38 5.79 -20.48
CA TRP A 366 8.75 6.08 -20.85
C TRP A 366 8.83 7.25 -21.86
N ARG A 367 9.74 8.17 -21.61
CA ARG A 367 10.05 9.28 -22.50
C ARG A 367 11.50 9.17 -22.97
N PRO A 368 11.78 8.36 -24.01
CA PRO A 368 13.15 8.20 -24.48
C PRO A 368 13.72 9.56 -24.88
N ALA A 369 14.99 9.79 -24.53
CA ALA A 369 15.68 10.95 -25.04
C ALA A 369 15.69 10.90 -26.57
N VAL A 370 15.14 11.93 -27.21
CA VAL A 370 15.26 12.06 -28.65
C VAL A 370 16.76 12.11 -28.95
N PRO A 371 17.30 11.19 -29.77
CA PRO A 371 18.68 11.26 -30.17
C PRO A 371 18.89 12.66 -30.78
N ARG A 372 19.66 13.50 -30.09
CA ARG A 372 20.14 14.71 -30.75
C ARG A 372 20.96 14.19 -31.91
N GLY A 373 20.50 14.46 -33.13
CA GLY A 373 21.30 14.21 -34.30
C GLY A 373 22.72 14.73 -34.07
N PRO A 374 23.75 14.12 -34.67
CA PRO A 374 25.10 14.55 -34.46
C PRO A 374 25.13 16.07 -34.51
N ALA A 375 25.51 16.68 -33.38
CA ALA A 375 25.62 18.14 -33.33
C ALA A 375 26.60 18.47 -34.46
N THR A 376 26.09 19.02 -35.56
CA THR A 376 26.95 19.54 -36.62
C THR A 376 27.81 20.57 -35.88
N PRO A 377 29.12 20.32 -35.72
CA PRO A 377 29.92 21.30 -35.06
C PRO A 377 29.73 22.62 -35.82
N PRO A 378 29.48 23.72 -35.15
CA PRO A 378 29.34 24.98 -35.82
C PRO A 378 30.69 25.24 -36.51
N THR A 379 30.70 24.98 -37.81
CA THR A 379 31.92 25.13 -38.67
C THR A 379 32.46 26.56 -38.64
N ALA A 380 31.72 27.50 -38.05
CA ALA A 380 32.09 28.91 -37.90
C ALA A 380 32.75 29.31 -36.58
N ALA A 381 32.77 28.39 -35.53
CA ALA A 381 33.25 28.78 -34.19
C ALA A 381 34.76 28.53 -33.98
N ILE A 382 35.39 27.68 -34.78
CA ILE A 382 36.80 27.34 -34.63
C ILE A 382 37.74 28.55 -34.90
N PRO A 383 37.54 29.37 -35.95
CA PRO A 383 38.39 30.54 -36.13
C PRO A 383 38.17 31.65 -35.09
N ALA A 384 36.98 31.77 -34.49
CA ALA A 384 36.71 32.81 -33.50
C ALA A 384 37.36 32.59 -32.14
N VAL A 385 37.69 31.33 -31.79
CA VAL A 385 38.38 30.99 -30.52
C VAL A 385 39.90 30.82 -30.73
N VAL A 386 40.33 30.23 -31.86
CA VAL A 386 41.73 29.97 -32.12
C VAL A 386 42.52 31.27 -32.36
N VAL A 387 41.93 32.26 -33.05
CA VAL A 387 42.63 33.54 -33.32
C VAL A 387 42.93 34.34 -32.03
N PRO A 388 42.02 34.57 -31.10
CA PRO A 388 42.35 35.29 -29.86
C PRO A 388 43.25 34.50 -28.94
N VAL A 389 43.20 33.16 -28.91
CA VAL A 389 44.13 32.34 -28.12
C VAL A 389 45.55 32.39 -28.70
N ALA A 390 45.70 32.28 -30.01
CA ALA A 390 46.99 32.46 -30.69
C ALA A 390 47.56 33.88 -30.49
N ALA A 391 46.72 34.92 -30.57
CA ALA A 391 47.12 36.29 -30.30
C ALA A 391 47.57 36.51 -28.84
N ALA A 392 46.83 35.90 -27.88
CA ALA A 392 47.21 35.97 -26.46
C ALA A 392 48.51 35.23 -26.15
N LEU A 393 48.74 34.08 -26.77
CA LEU A 393 50.00 33.33 -26.65
C LEU A 393 51.19 34.08 -27.30
N ALA A 394 50.98 34.71 -28.46
CA ALA A 394 51.98 35.52 -29.11
C ALA A 394 52.31 36.80 -28.30
N ALA A 395 51.32 37.45 -27.70
CA ALA A 395 51.52 38.58 -26.79
C ALA A 395 52.26 38.18 -25.52
N LEU A 396 51.97 36.99 -24.97
CA LEU A 396 52.64 36.42 -23.79
C LEU A 396 54.10 36.10 -24.12
N ALA A 397 54.38 35.48 -25.28
CA ALA A 397 55.73 35.17 -25.74
C ALA A 397 56.55 36.47 -25.99
N TRP A 398 55.93 37.45 -26.63
CA TRP A 398 56.57 38.75 -26.82
C TRP A 398 56.89 39.44 -25.49
N TRP A 399 55.99 39.40 -24.53
CA TRP A 399 56.16 39.97 -23.18
C TRP A 399 57.29 39.26 -22.38
N VAL A 400 57.42 37.93 -22.52
CA VAL A 400 58.50 37.15 -21.87
C VAL A 400 59.83 37.44 -22.50
N TRP A 401 59.90 37.63 -23.84
CA TRP A 401 61.19 37.83 -24.55
C TRP A 401 61.64 39.28 -24.58
N ASN A 402 60.81 40.23 -24.13
CA ASN A 402 61.13 41.68 -24.13
C ASN A 402 61.15 42.24 -22.68
N PRO A 403 62.12 41.84 -21.83
CA PRO A 403 62.18 42.18 -20.41
C PRO A 403 62.40 43.66 -20.08
N GLY A 404 62.69 44.49 -21.08
CA GLY A 404 63.04 45.93 -20.86
C GLY A 404 61.81 46.83 -20.60
N ARG A 405 60.54 46.32 -20.65
CA ARG A 405 59.32 47.14 -20.48
C ARG A 405 58.42 46.66 -19.34
N ARG A 406 58.99 46.14 -18.25
CA ARG A 406 58.21 45.80 -17.08
C ARG A 406 57.76 47.08 -16.35
N PRO A 407 56.46 47.31 -16.12
CA PRO A 407 56.02 48.42 -15.30
C PRO A 407 56.59 48.24 -13.87
N PRO A 408 56.89 49.39 -13.18
CA PRO A 408 57.47 49.32 -11.83
C PRO A 408 56.53 48.55 -10.89
N ARG A 409 57.12 47.60 -10.10
CA ARG A 409 56.40 46.89 -9.08
C ARG A 409 55.86 47.86 -8.05
N ARG A 410 54.49 48.00 -7.99
CA ARG A 410 53.83 48.63 -6.85
C ARG A 410 54.05 47.76 -5.63
N THR A 411 54.79 48.23 -4.66
CA THR A 411 54.89 47.63 -3.33
C THR A 411 53.58 47.87 -2.61
N LEU A 412 52.89 46.80 -2.29
CA LEU A 412 51.75 46.86 -1.40
C LEU A 412 52.22 47.21 0.03
N PRO A 413 51.50 48.05 0.78
CA PRO A 413 51.80 48.37 2.17
C PRO A 413 51.67 47.12 3.03
N THR A 414 52.66 46.86 3.87
CA THR A 414 52.84 45.64 4.66
C THR A 414 52.01 45.59 5.94
N THR A 415 51.15 46.54 6.19
CA THR A 415 50.31 46.57 7.40
C THR A 415 48.88 46.94 7.08
N LEU A 416 47.98 45.91 7.16
CA LEU A 416 46.55 46.11 7.33
C LEU A 416 46.29 46.42 8.82
N ARG A 417 45.95 47.66 9.14
CA ARG A 417 45.35 48.01 10.43
C ARG A 417 43.88 47.58 10.40
N LEU A 418 43.53 46.60 11.24
CA LEU A 418 42.14 46.32 11.59
C LEU A 418 41.63 47.46 12.47
N PRO A 419 40.38 47.89 12.34
CA PRO A 419 39.77 48.82 13.30
C PRO A 419 39.66 48.17 14.66
N ASP A 420 40.09 48.89 15.71
CA ASP A 420 39.91 48.53 17.13
C ASP A 420 38.39 48.56 17.43
N ASP A 421 37.86 47.42 17.86
CA ASP A 421 36.58 47.37 18.50
C ASP A 421 36.68 48.02 19.89
N GLY A 422 36.21 49.27 19.98
CA GLY A 422 36.08 49.98 21.27
C GLY A 422 34.99 49.30 22.13
N PRO A 423 35.17 49.27 23.46
CA PRO A 423 34.21 48.72 24.39
C PRO A 423 32.99 49.63 24.47
N GLY A 424 31.86 49.19 24.02
CA GLY A 424 30.54 49.82 24.24
C GLY A 424 29.96 49.38 25.58
N SER A 425 29.67 50.33 26.38
CA SER A 425 28.88 50.29 27.63
C SER A 425 27.47 49.74 27.45
#